data_a48ba4952ecfedfa414b6e2d45d736be
#
_entry.id   a48ba4952ecfedfa414b6e2d45d736be
#
_cell.length_a   1.000
_cell.length_b   1.000
_cell.length_c   1.000
_cell.angle_alpha   90.00
_cell.angle_beta   90.00
_cell.angle_gamma   90.00
#
_symmetry.space_group_name_H-M   'P 1'
#
loop_
_entity.id
_entity.type
_entity.pdbx_description
1 polymer ?
#
loop_
_entity_poly.entity_id
_entity_poly.type
_entity_poly.pdbx_seq_one_letter_code
_entity_poly.pdbx_strand_id
1 'polypeptide(L)'
;RDQFVGPWQVPVADCAVTMMDYKGYRGEAMSMGERTPLAVMNAPAAARMAVAESITNILSADIDKIEDIKLSANWMAACGNSGEDAKLFDSVKAVGMELCPALGISIPVGKDSLSMRTQWADETTQERKAVTSPVSLIISAFAPVVDTRKTSTPLLQLKDTQGQTLDTEIVLIDLGRSKSRMAGSILAQVIDQAGQTTPDLDDPQDLKNLAAAIIKMRRE
;
A
#
# COMPACT_ATOMS: atom_id res chain seq x y z
N ARG A 1 15.49 -2.78 6.15
CA ARG A 1 16.72 -3.60 6.15
C ARG A 1 16.49 -4.83 6.98
N ASP A 2 17.10 -5.95 6.60
CA ASP A 2 16.99 -7.25 7.27
C ASP A 2 15.53 -7.76 7.35
N GLN A 3 14.76 -7.48 6.31
CA GLN A 3 13.37 -7.95 6.20
C GLN A 3 13.35 -9.45 5.96
N PHE A 4 12.38 -10.12 6.57
CA PHE A 4 12.17 -11.55 6.36
C PHE A 4 11.38 -11.77 5.07
N VAL A 5 12.07 -11.99 3.96
CA VAL A 5 11.46 -12.26 2.67
C VAL A 5 11.83 -13.67 2.25
N GLY A 6 10.88 -14.59 2.47
CA GLY A 6 11.12 -16.00 2.24
C GLY A 6 12.29 -16.53 3.07
N PRO A 7 12.83 -17.71 2.73
CA PRO A 7 13.92 -18.32 3.48
C PRO A 7 15.28 -17.62 3.30
N TRP A 8 15.42 -16.70 2.37
CA TRP A 8 16.68 -16.03 2.04
C TRP A 8 16.87 -14.66 2.69
N GLN A 9 15.88 -14.14 3.40
CA GLN A 9 15.95 -12.84 4.08
C GLN A 9 16.46 -11.71 3.17
N VAL A 10 15.94 -11.63 1.95
CA VAL A 10 16.35 -10.59 1.00
C VAL A 10 15.92 -9.22 1.53
N PRO A 11 16.85 -8.26 1.71
CA PRO A 11 16.51 -6.94 2.22
C PRO A 11 15.80 -6.08 1.16
N VAL A 12 15.04 -5.07 1.65
CA VAL A 12 14.34 -4.08 0.79
C VAL A 12 13.36 -4.75 -0.19
N ALA A 13 12.49 -5.59 0.36
CA ALA A 13 11.42 -6.23 -0.41
C ALA A 13 10.07 -5.54 -0.16
N ASP A 14 9.11 -5.76 -1.06
CA ASP A 14 7.77 -5.17 -0.99
C ASP A 14 6.92 -5.76 0.13
N CYS A 15 7.20 -7.00 0.53
CA CYS A 15 6.54 -7.64 1.66
C CYS A 15 7.52 -8.39 2.56
N ALA A 16 7.12 -8.65 3.79
CA ALA A 16 7.77 -9.59 4.69
C ALA A 16 7.07 -10.95 4.59
N VAL A 17 7.83 -12.03 4.61
CA VAL A 17 7.30 -13.40 4.59
C VAL A 17 7.96 -14.22 5.68
N THR A 18 7.14 -14.89 6.52
CA THR A 18 7.60 -15.78 7.57
C THR A 18 7.07 -17.20 7.34
N MET A 19 7.85 -18.20 7.69
CA MET A 19 7.40 -19.60 7.62
C MET A 19 6.58 -19.96 8.86
N MET A 20 5.54 -20.77 8.70
CA MET A 20 4.70 -21.25 9.79
C MET A 20 5.38 -22.29 10.67
N ASP A 21 6.31 -23.06 10.12
CA ASP A 21 7.03 -24.12 10.84
C ASP A 21 8.43 -24.36 10.24
N TYR A 22 9.18 -25.29 10.84
CA TYR A 22 10.53 -25.63 10.42
C TYR A 22 10.62 -26.81 9.42
N LYS A 23 9.50 -27.38 8.98
CA LYS A 23 9.45 -28.57 8.12
C LYS A 23 8.78 -28.32 6.77
N GLY A 24 7.78 -27.43 6.77
CA GLY A 24 7.02 -27.08 5.56
C GLY A 24 7.48 -25.78 4.96
N TYR A 25 6.78 -25.37 3.89
CA TYR A 25 7.04 -24.10 3.19
C TYR A 25 5.82 -23.17 3.19
N ARG A 26 4.79 -23.51 3.95
CA ARG A 26 3.67 -22.59 4.18
C ARG A 26 4.12 -21.44 5.06
N GLY A 27 3.53 -20.26 4.82
CA GLY A 27 3.92 -19.08 5.54
C GLY A 27 2.80 -18.06 5.66
N GLU A 28 3.19 -16.88 6.11
CA GLU A 28 2.38 -15.68 6.16
C GLU A 28 3.13 -14.54 5.50
N ALA A 29 2.44 -13.73 4.72
CA ALA A 29 2.96 -12.51 4.15
C ALA A 29 2.36 -11.29 4.83
N MET A 30 3.15 -10.22 4.89
CA MET A 30 2.80 -8.94 5.47
C MET A 30 3.34 -7.82 4.60
N SER A 31 2.47 -6.85 4.25
CA SER A 31 2.87 -5.67 3.50
C SER A 31 2.20 -4.42 4.04
N MET A 32 2.62 -3.27 3.56
CA MET A 32 2.05 -1.98 3.96
C MET A 32 1.73 -1.14 2.73
N GLY A 33 0.79 -0.20 2.91
CA GLY A 33 0.48 0.85 1.95
C GLY A 33 0.09 2.13 2.65
N GLU A 34 0.58 3.27 2.13
CA GLU A 34 0.33 4.60 2.67
C GLU A 34 0.55 5.67 1.60
N ARG A 35 -0.39 6.61 1.45
CA ARG A 35 -0.31 7.70 0.47
C ARG A 35 -0.75 9.04 1.07
N THR A 36 -0.33 9.34 2.29
CA THR A 36 -0.75 10.52 3.05
C THR A 36 -0.60 11.86 2.29
N PRO A 37 0.48 12.14 1.56
CA PRO A 37 0.60 13.41 0.83
C PRO A 37 -0.53 13.67 -0.17
N LEU A 38 -1.12 12.64 -0.77
CA LEU A 38 -2.26 12.77 -1.68
C LEU A 38 -3.52 13.29 -0.98
N ALA A 39 -3.68 12.99 0.31
CA ALA A 39 -4.87 13.35 1.08
C ALA A 39 -5.04 14.86 1.29
N VAL A 40 -3.98 15.64 1.14
CA VAL A 40 -4.06 17.10 1.11
C VAL A 40 -4.98 17.55 -0.02
N MET A 41 -4.87 16.90 -1.18
CA MET A 41 -5.61 17.22 -2.40
C MET A 41 -6.91 16.42 -2.54
N ASN A 42 -6.85 15.11 -2.25
CA ASN A 42 -7.98 14.18 -2.39
C ASN A 42 -7.84 13.01 -1.41
N ALA A 43 -8.47 13.12 -0.25
CA ALA A 43 -8.35 12.12 0.80
C ALA A 43 -8.94 10.74 0.42
N PRO A 44 -10.10 10.62 -0.26
CA PRO A 44 -10.59 9.36 -0.79
C PRO A 44 -9.62 8.67 -1.76
N ALA A 45 -9.01 9.42 -2.68
CA ALA A 45 -8.02 8.86 -3.60
C ALA A 45 -6.77 8.36 -2.85
N ALA A 46 -6.27 9.14 -1.87
CA ALA A 46 -5.16 8.71 -1.01
C ALA A 46 -5.47 7.40 -0.30
N ALA A 47 -6.68 7.26 0.22
CA ALA A 47 -7.11 6.05 0.92
C ALA A 47 -7.21 4.83 -0.02
N ARG A 48 -7.79 4.98 -1.21
CA ARG A 48 -7.82 3.90 -2.23
C ARG A 48 -6.41 3.52 -2.67
N MET A 49 -5.53 4.49 -2.87
CA MET A 49 -4.14 4.24 -3.25
C MET A 49 -3.35 3.53 -2.15
N ALA A 50 -3.59 3.82 -0.86
CA ALA A 50 -2.96 3.11 0.25
C ALA A 50 -3.37 1.62 0.28
N VAL A 51 -4.66 1.32 0.05
CA VAL A 51 -5.12 -0.06 -0.09
C VAL A 51 -4.50 -0.74 -1.31
N ALA A 52 -4.49 -0.07 -2.47
CA ALA A 52 -3.92 -0.61 -3.70
C ALA A 52 -2.43 -0.92 -3.55
N GLU A 53 -1.67 -0.03 -2.91
CA GLU A 53 -0.24 -0.24 -2.64
C GLU A 53 0.01 -1.45 -1.76
N SER A 54 -0.74 -1.60 -0.67
CA SER A 54 -0.59 -2.79 0.21
C SER A 54 -0.88 -4.09 -0.53
N ILE A 55 -1.86 -4.09 -1.44
CA ILE A 55 -2.20 -5.26 -2.25
C ILE A 55 -1.13 -5.53 -3.30
N THR A 56 -0.67 -4.54 -4.05
CA THR A 56 0.41 -4.76 -5.04
C THR A 56 1.69 -5.24 -4.38
N ASN A 57 2.01 -4.74 -3.19
CA ASN A 57 3.17 -5.19 -2.41
C ASN A 57 3.05 -6.66 -1.97
N ILE A 58 1.88 -7.08 -1.44
CA ILE A 58 1.72 -8.46 -0.97
C ILE A 58 1.67 -9.48 -2.11
N LEU A 59 1.35 -9.06 -3.33
CA LEU A 59 1.40 -9.92 -4.52
C LEU A 59 2.81 -10.41 -4.87
N SER A 60 3.86 -9.88 -4.24
CA SER A 60 5.20 -10.46 -4.32
C SER A 60 5.30 -11.82 -3.62
N ALA A 61 4.41 -12.14 -2.67
CA ALA A 61 4.31 -13.45 -2.03
C ALA A 61 3.39 -14.41 -2.80
N ASP A 62 3.57 -15.72 -2.61
CA ASP A 62 2.74 -16.77 -3.23
C ASP A 62 1.43 -16.95 -2.46
N ILE A 63 0.53 -15.97 -2.57
CA ILE A 63 -0.83 -16.06 -2.03
C ILE A 63 -1.75 -16.83 -2.99
N ASP A 64 -2.82 -17.43 -2.47
CA ASP A 64 -3.74 -18.23 -3.29
C ASP A 64 -4.73 -17.39 -4.08
N LYS A 65 -5.33 -16.39 -3.46
CA LYS A 65 -6.32 -15.49 -4.07
C LYS A 65 -6.39 -14.17 -3.31
N ILE A 66 -6.87 -13.13 -3.97
CA ILE A 66 -6.98 -11.79 -3.39
C ILE A 66 -7.91 -11.76 -2.16
N GLU A 67 -8.94 -12.56 -2.14
CA GLU A 67 -9.94 -12.61 -1.06
C GLU A 67 -9.36 -13.16 0.27
N ASP A 68 -8.23 -13.83 0.23
CA ASP A 68 -7.52 -14.30 1.43
C ASP A 68 -6.81 -13.16 2.16
N ILE A 69 -6.61 -12.02 1.51
CA ILE A 69 -6.00 -10.84 2.12
C ILE A 69 -6.95 -10.27 3.18
N LYS A 70 -6.40 -10.04 4.38
CA LYS A 70 -7.05 -9.31 5.46
C LYS A 70 -6.25 -8.05 5.76
N LEU A 71 -6.97 -6.95 5.95
CA LEU A 71 -6.37 -5.65 6.19
C LEU A 71 -6.53 -5.22 7.64
N SER A 72 -5.50 -4.54 8.15
CA SER A 72 -5.62 -3.69 9.34
C SER A 72 -5.50 -2.24 8.90
N ALA A 73 -6.44 -1.39 9.32
CA ALA A 73 -6.46 0.03 8.96
C ALA A 73 -6.11 0.91 10.16
N ASN A 74 -5.14 1.79 10.00
CA ASN A 74 -4.82 2.82 10.97
C ASN A 74 -5.20 4.18 10.37
N TRP A 75 -6.29 4.76 10.86
CA TRP A 75 -6.79 6.06 10.46
C TRP A 75 -6.25 7.15 11.38
N MET A 76 -5.77 8.23 10.79
CA MET A 76 -5.30 9.40 11.55
C MET A 76 -5.90 10.66 10.95
N ALA A 77 -6.48 11.51 11.80
CA ALA A 77 -7.12 12.76 11.39
C ALA A 77 -7.06 13.80 12.50
N ALA A 78 -7.07 15.07 12.14
CA ALA A 78 -7.20 16.18 13.07
C ALA A 78 -8.69 16.53 13.24
N CYS A 79 -9.50 15.64 13.79
CA CYS A 79 -10.94 15.83 13.93
C CYS A 79 -11.28 17.11 14.69
N GLY A 80 -12.41 17.73 14.32
CA GLY A 80 -12.82 19.04 14.82
C GLY A 80 -12.11 20.23 14.18
N ASN A 81 -11.17 20.00 13.26
CA ASN A 81 -10.57 21.06 12.45
C ASN A 81 -11.26 21.14 11.08
N SER A 82 -11.29 22.34 10.52
CA SER A 82 -12.06 22.63 9.30
C SER A 82 -11.73 21.67 8.15
N GLY A 83 -12.73 20.92 7.69
CA GLY A 83 -12.66 19.98 6.57
C GLY A 83 -12.11 18.59 6.90
N GLU A 84 -11.45 18.38 8.04
CA GLU A 84 -10.79 17.10 8.33
C GLU A 84 -11.79 15.97 8.66
N ASP A 85 -12.90 16.28 9.31
CA ASP A 85 -13.96 15.31 9.59
C ASP A 85 -14.61 14.79 8.30
N ALA A 86 -14.88 15.68 7.34
CA ALA A 86 -15.44 15.32 6.04
C ALA A 86 -14.44 14.45 5.24
N LYS A 87 -13.18 14.83 5.20
CA LYS A 87 -12.12 14.04 4.53
C LYS A 87 -12.01 12.64 5.12
N LEU A 88 -12.06 12.51 6.45
CA LEU A 88 -12.04 11.21 7.12
C LEU A 88 -13.26 10.38 6.73
N PHE A 89 -14.47 10.94 6.83
CA PHE A 89 -15.71 10.26 6.46
C PHE A 89 -15.68 9.77 5.00
N ASP A 90 -15.32 10.63 4.07
CA ASP A 90 -15.27 10.30 2.64
C ASP A 90 -14.22 9.22 2.34
N SER A 91 -13.09 9.25 3.03
CA SER A 91 -12.03 8.25 2.89
C SER A 91 -12.49 6.88 3.42
N VAL A 92 -13.11 6.85 4.60
CA VAL A 92 -13.65 5.62 5.19
C VAL A 92 -14.74 5.03 4.30
N LYS A 93 -15.62 5.87 3.75
CA LYS A 93 -16.66 5.45 2.80
C LYS A 93 -16.03 4.83 1.54
N ALA A 94 -15.07 5.53 0.92
CA ALA A 94 -14.41 5.07 -0.30
C ALA A 94 -13.72 3.71 -0.14
N VAL A 95 -13.14 3.44 1.03
CA VAL A 95 -12.47 2.16 1.32
C VAL A 95 -13.46 1.11 1.83
N GLY A 96 -14.24 1.43 2.86
CA GLY A 96 -15.03 0.44 3.57
C GLY A 96 -16.34 0.06 2.88
N MET A 97 -16.96 1.02 2.17
CA MET A 97 -18.25 0.78 1.51
C MET A 97 -18.15 0.54 0.00
N GLU A 98 -17.04 0.94 -0.62
CA GLU A 98 -16.87 0.88 -2.07
C GLU A 98 -15.76 -0.09 -2.46
N LEU A 99 -14.49 0.22 -2.14
CA LEU A 99 -13.32 -0.52 -2.62
C LEU A 99 -13.21 -1.93 -2.04
N CYS A 100 -13.24 -2.10 -0.71
CA CYS A 100 -13.05 -3.41 -0.09
C CYS A 100 -14.16 -4.40 -0.47
N PRO A 101 -15.47 -4.01 -0.51
CA PRO A 101 -16.51 -4.87 -1.03
C PRO A 101 -16.31 -5.26 -2.50
N ALA A 102 -15.91 -4.30 -3.36
CA ALA A 102 -15.65 -4.57 -4.77
C ALA A 102 -14.49 -5.56 -4.98
N LEU A 103 -13.46 -5.50 -4.12
CA LEU A 103 -12.33 -6.43 -4.14
C LEU A 103 -12.63 -7.79 -3.48
N GLY A 104 -13.68 -7.89 -2.67
CA GLY A 104 -13.99 -9.08 -1.88
C GLY A 104 -13.07 -9.27 -0.67
N ILE A 105 -12.46 -8.19 -0.17
CA ILE A 105 -11.56 -8.21 0.98
C ILE A 105 -12.20 -7.53 2.20
N SER A 106 -11.61 -7.71 3.38
CA SER A 106 -12.15 -7.13 4.62
C SER A 106 -11.08 -6.45 5.48
N ILE A 107 -11.53 -5.50 6.29
CA ILE A 107 -10.77 -4.84 7.35
C ILE A 107 -11.33 -5.29 8.70
N PRO A 108 -10.93 -6.46 9.23
CA PRO A 108 -11.45 -6.98 10.48
C PRO A 108 -10.96 -6.23 11.72
N VAL A 109 -9.88 -5.48 11.61
CA VAL A 109 -9.25 -4.76 12.71
C VAL A 109 -8.67 -3.43 12.24
N GLY A 110 -8.61 -2.48 13.16
CA GLY A 110 -8.02 -1.18 12.91
C GLY A 110 -8.02 -0.34 14.18
N LYS A 111 -7.51 0.88 14.06
CA LYS A 111 -7.52 1.87 15.12
C LYS A 111 -7.55 3.28 14.53
N ASP A 112 -7.96 4.24 15.34
CA ASP A 112 -8.02 5.65 14.98
C ASP A 112 -7.14 6.50 15.90
N SER A 113 -6.58 7.58 15.34
CA SER A 113 -5.92 8.65 16.07
C SER A 113 -6.53 9.97 15.57
N LEU A 114 -7.40 10.58 16.39
CA LEU A 114 -8.27 11.66 15.92
C LEU A 114 -7.82 13.07 16.36
N SER A 115 -6.70 13.19 17.05
CA SER A 115 -6.16 14.47 17.53
C SER A 115 -4.84 14.84 16.86
N MET A 116 -4.76 14.69 15.53
CA MET A 116 -3.53 14.86 14.75
C MET A 116 -3.22 16.33 14.45
N ARG A 117 -3.14 17.14 15.51
CA ARG A 117 -2.75 18.54 15.45
C ARG A 117 -1.81 18.89 16.59
N THR A 118 -0.69 19.48 16.27
CA THR A 118 0.26 20.02 17.26
C THR A 118 0.12 21.52 17.35
N GLN A 119 0.10 22.04 18.57
CA GLN A 119 0.07 23.48 18.84
C GLN A 119 1.16 23.83 19.85
N TRP A 120 1.83 24.96 19.63
CA TRP A 120 2.84 25.47 20.55
C TRP A 120 2.91 27.00 20.51
N ALA A 121 3.51 27.60 21.50
CA ALA A 121 3.93 28.99 21.46
C ALA A 121 5.40 29.06 21.06
N ASP A 122 5.73 29.95 20.14
CA ASP A 122 7.11 30.23 19.80
C ASP A 122 7.81 30.86 21.04
N GLU A 123 8.93 30.31 21.44
CA GLU A 123 9.63 30.71 22.67
C GLU A 123 10.11 32.16 22.65
N THR A 124 10.41 32.67 21.47
CA THR A 124 10.95 34.05 21.29
C THR A 124 9.84 35.08 21.08
N THR A 125 8.89 34.77 20.21
CA THR A 125 7.83 35.71 19.79
C THR A 125 6.55 35.59 20.58
N GLN A 126 6.38 34.51 21.35
CA GLN A 126 5.14 34.12 22.03
C GLN A 126 3.95 33.94 21.07
N GLU A 127 4.20 33.86 19.77
CA GLU A 127 3.20 33.60 18.76
C GLU A 127 2.69 32.15 18.85
N ARG A 128 1.37 31.98 18.80
CA ARG A 128 0.77 30.64 18.75
C ARG A 128 0.90 30.07 17.34
N LYS A 129 1.59 28.94 17.25
CA LYS A 129 1.78 28.17 16.01
C LYS A 129 1.04 26.85 16.10
N ALA A 130 0.62 26.32 14.95
CA ALA A 130 -0.02 25.01 14.86
C ALA A 130 0.32 24.35 13.54
N VAL A 131 0.43 23.02 13.58
CA VAL A 131 0.49 22.14 12.40
C VAL A 131 -0.64 21.15 12.49
N THR A 132 -1.44 21.07 11.45
CA THR A 132 -2.52 20.10 11.29
C THR A 132 -2.08 19.04 10.31
N SER A 133 -2.02 17.78 10.73
CA SER A 133 -1.69 16.65 9.85
C SER A 133 -2.85 16.41 8.87
N PRO A 134 -2.59 16.10 7.60
CA PRO A 134 -3.63 15.64 6.70
C PRO A 134 -4.19 14.30 7.16
N VAL A 135 -5.40 13.96 6.70
CA VAL A 135 -5.95 12.61 6.89
C VAL A 135 -4.96 11.58 6.35
N SER A 136 -4.65 10.58 7.17
CA SER A 136 -3.73 9.53 6.82
C SER A 136 -4.40 8.17 6.98
N LEU A 137 -4.19 7.29 6.02
CA LEU A 137 -4.55 5.87 6.13
C LEU A 137 -3.29 5.04 5.93
N ILE A 138 -2.92 4.29 6.96
CA ILE A 138 -1.88 3.28 6.87
C ILE A 138 -2.55 1.91 6.88
N ILE A 139 -2.36 1.16 5.82
CA ILE A 139 -2.86 -0.20 5.67
C ILE A 139 -1.74 -1.18 5.92
N SER A 140 -2.00 -2.17 6.77
CA SER A 140 -1.21 -3.39 6.84
C SER A 140 -2.02 -4.54 6.25
N ALA A 141 -1.49 -5.20 5.24
CA ALA A 141 -2.12 -6.35 4.60
C ALA A 141 -1.46 -7.64 5.05
N PHE A 142 -2.25 -8.68 5.27
CA PHE A 142 -1.82 -10.01 5.72
C PHE A 142 -2.46 -11.06 4.83
N ALA A 143 -1.71 -12.09 4.46
CA ALA A 143 -2.25 -13.22 3.73
C ALA A 143 -1.48 -14.51 4.01
N PRO A 144 -2.14 -15.69 4.00
CA PRO A 144 -1.45 -16.98 3.99
C PRO A 144 -0.62 -17.13 2.71
N VAL A 145 0.56 -17.70 2.85
CA VAL A 145 1.47 -18.04 1.75
C VAL A 145 1.47 -19.55 1.52
N VAL A 146 1.27 -19.95 0.28
CA VAL A 146 1.21 -21.36 -0.11
C VAL A 146 2.61 -21.99 -0.09
N ASP A 147 3.58 -21.29 -0.71
CA ASP A 147 4.98 -21.71 -0.74
C ASP A 147 5.91 -20.50 -0.63
N THR A 148 6.56 -20.35 0.51
CA THR A 148 7.46 -19.23 0.80
C THR A 148 8.64 -19.13 -0.17
N ARG A 149 9.05 -20.24 -0.80
CA ARG A 149 10.14 -20.28 -1.79
C ARG A 149 9.81 -19.58 -3.10
N LYS A 150 8.50 -19.42 -3.39
CA LYS A 150 8.00 -18.74 -4.59
C LYS A 150 7.80 -17.23 -4.39
N THR A 151 8.28 -16.67 -3.29
CA THR A 151 8.22 -15.24 -3.05
C THR A 151 9.13 -14.52 -4.03
N SER A 152 8.57 -13.57 -4.78
CA SER A 152 9.35 -12.68 -5.66
C SER A 152 10.19 -11.72 -4.82
N THR A 153 11.45 -11.57 -5.18
CA THR A 153 12.39 -10.68 -4.51
C THR A 153 12.82 -9.56 -5.47
N PRO A 154 13.43 -8.47 -4.99
CA PRO A 154 13.93 -7.40 -5.88
C PRO A 154 15.16 -7.81 -6.70
N LEU A 155 15.68 -9.03 -6.52
CA LEU A 155 16.80 -9.53 -7.29
C LEU A 155 16.36 -9.98 -8.67
N LEU A 156 16.93 -9.37 -9.72
CA LEU A 156 16.67 -9.78 -11.10
C LEU A 156 17.32 -11.15 -11.36
N GLN A 157 16.52 -12.08 -11.87
CA GLN A 157 16.98 -13.42 -12.26
C GLN A 157 17.53 -13.36 -13.70
N LEU A 158 18.83 -13.19 -13.82
CA LEU A 158 19.53 -13.15 -15.13
C LEU A 158 20.13 -14.50 -15.53
N LYS A 159 20.18 -15.45 -14.59
CA LYS A 159 20.71 -16.80 -14.80
C LYS A 159 19.87 -17.81 -14.06
N ASP A 160 19.74 -19.00 -14.62
CA ASP A 160 19.14 -20.15 -13.96
C ASP A 160 20.07 -20.78 -12.90
N THR A 161 19.61 -21.82 -12.24
CA THR A 161 20.39 -22.58 -11.23
C THR A 161 21.61 -23.32 -11.80
N GLN A 162 21.70 -23.46 -13.13
CA GLN A 162 22.83 -24.08 -13.85
C GLN A 162 23.80 -23.02 -14.41
N GLY A 163 23.52 -21.71 -14.19
CA GLY A 163 24.34 -20.61 -14.65
C GLY A 163 24.11 -20.19 -16.11
N GLN A 164 23.08 -20.74 -16.77
CA GLN A 164 22.70 -20.34 -18.12
C GLN A 164 21.94 -19.01 -18.09
N THR A 165 22.17 -18.17 -19.10
CA THR A 165 21.50 -16.87 -19.23
C THR A 165 20.01 -17.08 -19.50
N LEU A 166 19.18 -16.41 -18.71
CA LEU A 166 17.75 -16.33 -18.90
C LEU A 166 17.40 -15.13 -19.80
N ASP A 167 16.38 -15.30 -20.62
CA ASP A 167 15.74 -14.19 -21.34
C ASP A 167 14.75 -13.52 -20.38
N THR A 168 15.19 -12.42 -19.75
CA THR A 168 14.45 -11.72 -18.71
C THR A 168 14.00 -10.36 -19.20
N GLU A 169 12.70 -10.09 -19.12
CA GLU A 169 12.10 -8.81 -19.49
C GLU A 169 11.62 -8.07 -18.26
N ILE A 170 11.66 -6.74 -18.30
CA ILE A 170 11.05 -5.85 -17.30
C ILE A 170 9.73 -5.34 -17.87
N VAL A 171 8.64 -5.63 -17.20
CA VAL A 171 7.29 -5.24 -17.62
C VAL A 171 6.74 -4.14 -16.69
N LEU A 172 6.30 -3.03 -17.29
CA LEU A 172 5.55 -2.00 -16.59
C LEU A 172 4.04 -2.26 -16.74
N ILE A 173 3.34 -2.41 -15.63
CA ILE A 173 1.88 -2.54 -15.60
C ILE A 173 1.28 -1.25 -15.06
N ASP A 174 0.58 -0.51 -15.91
CA ASP A 174 -0.03 0.78 -15.58
C ASP A 174 -1.52 0.62 -15.25
N LEU A 175 -1.88 0.61 -13.96
CA LEU A 175 -3.27 0.64 -13.49
C LEU A 175 -3.89 2.05 -13.56
N GLY A 176 -3.09 3.08 -13.84
CA GLY A 176 -3.56 4.46 -14.01
C GLY A 176 -4.18 4.74 -15.38
N ARG A 177 -4.24 3.75 -16.28
CA ARG A 177 -4.83 3.86 -17.63
C ARG A 177 -4.23 5.01 -18.42
N SER A 178 -2.90 5.14 -18.36
CA SER A 178 -2.11 6.21 -19.03
C SER A 178 -2.48 7.64 -18.60
N LYS A 179 -3.13 7.83 -17.46
CA LYS A 179 -3.41 9.14 -16.89
C LYS A 179 -2.20 9.64 -16.10
N SER A 180 -1.50 10.64 -16.61
CA SER A 180 -0.37 11.29 -15.92
C SER A 180 -0.87 12.22 -14.82
N ARG A 181 -1.12 11.68 -13.62
CA ARG A 181 -1.62 12.42 -12.45
C ARG A 181 -0.51 12.57 -11.43
N MET A 182 -0.06 13.79 -11.17
CA MET A 182 1.15 14.10 -10.40
C MET A 182 0.89 14.86 -9.10
N ALA A 183 -0.36 15.27 -8.80
CA ALA A 183 -0.66 16.02 -7.59
C ALA A 183 -0.35 15.20 -6.33
N GLY A 184 0.36 15.81 -5.38
CA GLY A 184 0.81 15.18 -4.15
C GLY A 184 1.95 14.15 -4.33
N SER A 185 2.48 13.97 -5.54
CA SER A 185 3.62 13.10 -5.78
C SER A 185 4.92 13.64 -5.16
N ILE A 186 5.91 12.77 -5.00
CA ILE A 186 7.25 13.19 -4.55
C ILE A 186 7.86 14.20 -5.52
N LEU A 187 7.67 14.04 -6.83
CA LEU A 187 8.15 15.03 -7.80
C LEU A 187 7.48 16.39 -7.57
N ALA A 188 6.17 16.43 -7.39
CA ALA A 188 5.45 17.66 -7.10
C ALA A 188 5.99 18.36 -5.83
N GLN A 189 6.28 17.57 -4.77
CA GLN A 189 6.88 18.09 -3.54
C GLN A 189 8.30 18.64 -3.76
N VAL A 190 9.15 17.94 -4.51
CA VAL A 190 10.53 18.36 -4.78
C VAL A 190 10.59 19.68 -5.54
N ILE A 191 9.64 19.92 -6.46
CA ILE A 191 9.58 21.16 -7.26
C ILE A 191 8.65 22.23 -6.65
N ASP A 192 8.17 21.99 -5.41
CA ASP A 192 7.24 22.89 -4.68
C ASP A 192 5.97 23.22 -5.47
N GLN A 193 5.38 22.21 -6.08
CA GLN A 193 4.13 22.31 -6.85
C GLN A 193 3.09 21.33 -6.29
N ALA A 194 1.87 21.80 -6.04
CA ALA A 194 0.80 20.92 -5.55
C ALA A 194 0.34 19.91 -6.63
N GLY A 195 0.35 20.33 -7.89
CA GLY A 195 -0.27 19.60 -9.00
C GLY A 195 -1.79 19.80 -9.07
N GLN A 196 -2.44 19.27 -10.11
CA GLN A 196 -3.87 19.48 -10.34
C GLN A 196 -4.72 18.24 -10.02
N THR A 197 -4.28 17.06 -10.41
CA THR A 197 -5.02 15.80 -10.25
C THR A 197 -4.17 14.74 -9.55
N THR A 198 -4.75 14.09 -8.56
CA THR A 198 -4.10 13.02 -7.80
C THR A 198 -4.15 11.69 -8.55
N PRO A 199 -3.14 10.83 -8.40
CA PRO A 199 -3.26 9.41 -8.70
C PRO A 199 -4.45 8.80 -7.93
N ASP A 200 -5.10 7.83 -8.55
CA ASP A 200 -6.23 7.11 -7.94
C ASP A 200 -6.34 5.70 -8.56
N LEU A 201 -6.94 4.77 -7.84
CA LEU A 201 -7.42 3.51 -8.39
C LEU A 201 -8.83 3.76 -8.97
N ASP A 202 -8.90 4.01 -10.28
CA ASP A 202 -10.15 4.35 -10.95
C ASP A 202 -11.14 3.19 -11.03
N ASP A 203 -10.63 1.95 -11.10
CA ASP A 203 -11.45 0.75 -11.24
C ASP A 203 -10.87 -0.40 -10.39
N PRO A 204 -11.57 -0.85 -9.35
CA PRO A 204 -11.15 -2.00 -8.55
C PRO A 204 -10.93 -3.28 -9.36
N GLN A 205 -11.62 -3.43 -10.50
CA GLN A 205 -11.49 -4.61 -11.35
C GLN A 205 -10.10 -4.74 -11.98
N ASP A 206 -9.45 -3.62 -12.28
CA ASP A 206 -8.08 -3.63 -12.81
C ASP A 206 -7.10 -4.26 -11.80
N LEU A 207 -7.25 -3.93 -10.50
CA LEU A 207 -6.44 -4.52 -9.44
C LEU A 207 -6.73 -6.02 -9.23
N LYS A 208 -8.00 -6.43 -9.34
CA LYS A 208 -8.37 -7.86 -9.30
C LYS A 208 -7.77 -8.63 -10.47
N ASN A 209 -7.83 -8.07 -11.66
CA ASN A 209 -7.27 -8.69 -12.87
C ASN A 209 -5.75 -8.81 -12.76
N LEU A 210 -5.06 -7.79 -12.24
CA LEU A 210 -3.63 -7.84 -11.97
C LEU A 210 -3.30 -8.96 -10.98
N ALA A 211 -4.02 -9.03 -9.86
CA ALA A 211 -3.80 -10.07 -8.85
C ALA A 211 -3.98 -11.47 -9.44
N ALA A 212 -5.06 -11.69 -10.19
CA ALA A 212 -5.33 -12.96 -10.84
C ALA A 212 -4.23 -13.34 -11.86
N ALA A 213 -3.75 -12.38 -12.64
CA ALA A 213 -2.68 -12.59 -13.60
C ALA A 213 -1.36 -12.99 -12.92
N ILE A 214 -0.94 -12.25 -11.88
CA ILE A 214 0.31 -12.54 -11.14
C ILE A 214 0.24 -13.91 -10.46
N ILE A 215 -0.89 -14.23 -9.80
CA ILE A 215 -1.09 -15.52 -9.13
C ILE A 215 -1.04 -16.66 -10.15
N LYS A 216 -1.68 -16.49 -11.31
CA LYS A 216 -1.65 -17.48 -12.38
C LYS A 216 -0.23 -17.69 -12.92
N MET A 217 0.48 -16.63 -13.29
CA MET A 217 1.85 -16.70 -13.82
C MET A 217 2.82 -17.40 -12.86
N ARG A 218 2.63 -17.24 -11.54
CA ARG A 218 3.49 -17.90 -10.54
C ARG A 218 3.25 -19.42 -10.47
N ARG A 219 2.10 -19.90 -10.93
CA ARG A 219 1.72 -21.33 -10.91
C ARG A 219 2.07 -22.09 -12.18
N GLU A 220 2.25 -21.39 -13.28
CA GLU A 220 2.71 -21.93 -14.56
C GLU A 220 4.25 -22.10 -14.58
#